data_e6e715737d97d75bd415a154e065a59b
#
_entry.id   e6e715737d97d75bd415a154e065a59b
#
_cell.length_a   1.000
_cell.length_b   1.000
_cell.length_c   1.000
_cell.angle_alpha   90.00
_cell.angle_beta   90.00
_cell.angle_gamma   90.00
#
_symmetry.space_group_name_H-M   'P 1'
#
loop_
_entity.id
_entity.type
_entity.pdbx_description
1 polymer ?
#
loop_
_entity_poly.entity_id
_entity_poly.type
_entity_poly.pdbx_seq_one_letter_code
_entity_poly.pdbx_strand_id
1 'polypeptide(L)'
;MFSSPFPEFISFFCEHLSSSPDFQLHPEEENISTSFGSSKRSAEFSLGRYCAHRALSKFELESVPILRNIESREPYWPKSIRGSITHSEGFAAAAVGLTKDVYGIGIDLESLSRVVDFNIRRHVCVDKEREFLESLPTEQANRYLRIIFSAKESIFKCFFPISQTYLYFQDAEIIIDEKNSEFTFLLSKACTGITSEGFQHSGRFSIKDDLLL
;
A
#
# COMPACT_ATOMS: atom_id res chain seq x y z
N MET A 1 5.65 -2.49 16.20
CA MET A 1 4.39 -2.04 15.55
C MET A 1 4.55 -0.58 15.15
N PHE A 2 4.14 -0.18 13.95
CA PHE A 2 4.14 1.24 13.53
C PHE A 2 3.12 2.03 14.35
N SER A 3 3.51 3.22 14.81
CA SER A 3 2.54 4.25 15.18
C SER A 3 1.90 4.80 13.91
N SER A 4 0.66 5.28 13.97
CA SER A 4 0.01 5.86 12.79
C SER A 4 0.85 7.00 12.21
N PRO A 5 1.28 6.91 10.95
CA PRO A 5 1.99 8.00 10.28
C PRO A 5 1.03 9.06 9.71
N PHE A 6 -0.29 8.86 9.89
CA PHE A 6 -1.33 9.66 9.27
C PHE A 6 -1.93 10.69 10.23
N PRO A 7 -2.57 11.75 9.69
CA PRO A 7 -3.39 12.66 10.46
C PRO A 7 -4.52 11.94 11.20
N GLU A 8 -5.05 12.56 12.25
CA GLU A 8 -6.09 11.97 13.12
C GLU A 8 -7.38 11.54 12.38
N PHE A 9 -7.73 12.17 11.28
CA PHE A 9 -8.91 11.80 10.50
C PHE A 9 -8.74 10.52 9.68
N ILE A 10 -7.52 9.97 9.59
CA ILE A 10 -7.23 8.64 9.04
C ILE A 10 -7.03 7.65 10.18
N SER A 11 -7.74 6.55 10.14
CA SER A 11 -7.52 5.42 11.03
C SER A 11 -6.53 4.44 10.40
N PHE A 12 -5.52 4.05 11.15
CA PHE A 12 -4.47 3.12 10.72
C PHE A 12 -4.32 2.00 11.74
N PHE A 13 -4.19 0.77 11.24
CA PHE A 13 -3.88 -0.39 12.06
C PHE A 13 -2.90 -1.30 11.34
N CYS A 14 -1.91 -1.80 12.07
CA CYS A 14 -0.89 -2.73 11.56
C CYS A 14 -0.70 -3.85 12.57
N GLU A 15 -0.61 -5.09 12.11
CA GLU A 15 -0.43 -6.26 12.96
C GLU A 15 0.45 -7.32 12.30
N HIS A 16 1.03 -8.20 13.13
CA HIS A 16 1.79 -9.36 12.68
C HIS A 16 0.99 -10.64 12.95
N LEU A 17 1.07 -11.60 12.05
CA LEU A 17 0.31 -12.85 12.09
C LEU A 17 0.49 -13.62 13.41
N SER A 18 1.71 -13.61 14.00
CA SER A 18 1.98 -14.29 15.28
C SER A 18 1.37 -13.61 16.50
N SER A 19 1.00 -12.34 16.38
CA SER A 19 0.41 -11.53 17.46
C SER A 19 -1.08 -11.32 17.29
N SER A 20 -1.64 -11.70 16.14
CA SER A 20 -3.07 -11.50 15.88
C SER A 20 -3.88 -12.44 16.75
N PRO A 21 -4.92 -11.94 17.44
CA PRO A 21 -5.86 -12.78 18.16
C PRO A 21 -6.64 -13.67 17.18
N ASP A 22 -7.30 -14.69 17.71
CA ASP A 22 -8.29 -15.46 16.98
C ASP A 22 -9.36 -14.50 16.45
N PHE A 23 -9.27 -14.18 15.15
CA PHE A 23 -10.15 -13.26 14.48
C PHE A 23 -11.06 -14.03 13.51
N GLN A 24 -12.37 -13.89 13.71
CA GLN A 24 -13.34 -14.44 12.78
C GLN A 24 -13.58 -13.46 11.64
N LEU A 25 -13.34 -13.92 10.43
CA LEU A 25 -13.74 -13.20 9.22
C LEU A 25 -15.25 -13.09 9.13
N HIS A 26 -15.74 -12.06 8.47
CA HIS A 26 -17.14 -12.05 8.05
C HIS A 26 -17.40 -13.25 7.11
N PRO A 27 -18.58 -13.92 7.17
CA PRO A 27 -18.84 -15.12 6.36
C PRO A 27 -18.55 -14.96 4.86
N GLU A 28 -18.83 -13.78 4.30
CA GLU A 28 -18.54 -13.48 2.89
C GLU A 28 -17.02 -13.35 2.61
N GLU A 29 -16.24 -12.87 3.57
CA GLU A 29 -14.78 -12.80 3.49
C GLU A 29 -14.14 -14.18 3.66
N GLU A 30 -14.73 -15.03 4.52
CA GLU A 30 -14.29 -16.41 4.71
C GLU A 30 -14.42 -17.22 3.42
N ASN A 31 -15.52 -17.03 2.68
CA ASN A 31 -15.71 -17.65 1.36
C ASN A 31 -14.60 -17.25 0.38
N ILE A 32 -14.13 -16.00 0.43
CA ILE A 32 -13.00 -15.55 -0.39
C ILE A 32 -11.71 -16.19 0.09
N SER A 33 -11.45 -16.18 1.39
CA SER A 33 -10.24 -16.73 2.02
C SER A 33 -10.07 -18.22 1.70
N THR A 34 -11.14 -18.99 1.80
CA THR A 34 -11.11 -20.44 1.52
C THR A 34 -10.97 -20.76 0.03
N SER A 35 -11.28 -19.83 -0.86
CA SER A 35 -11.07 -19.99 -2.30
C SER A 35 -9.59 -19.94 -2.74
N PHE A 36 -8.68 -19.47 -1.88
CA PHE A 36 -7.26 -19.44 -2.20
C PHE A 36 -6.63 -20.83 -2.12
N GLY A 37 -5.94 -21.26 -3.17
CA GLY A 37 -5.21 -22.53 -3.21
C GLY A 37 -3.94 -22.56 -2.35
N SER A 38 -3.69 -21.54 -1.52
CA SER A 38 -2.49 -21.40 -0.69
C SER A 38 -2.85 -20.92 0.69
N SER A 39 -2.43 -21.67 1.72
CA SER A 39 -2.61 -21.28 3.12
C SER A 39 -1.94 -19.94 3.47
N LYS A 40 -0.78 -19.65 2.86
CA LYS A 40 -0.11 -18.36 3.02
C LYS A 40 -0.99 -17.21 2.53
N ARG A 41 -1.56 -17.34 1.33
CA ARG A 41 -2.45 -16.31 0.76
C ARG A 41 -3.73 -16.12 1.56
N SER A 42 -4.30 -17.22 2.07
CA SER A 42 -5.46 -17.17 2.96
C SER A 42 -5.14 -16.42 4.25
N ALA A 43 -4.00 -16.73 4.88
CA ALA A 43 -3.55 -16.06 6.11
C ALA A 43 -3.27 -14.56 5.88
N GLU A 44 -2.58 -14.19 4.80
CA GLU A 44 -2.31 -12.80 4.44
C GLU A 44 -3.62 -12.02 4.19
N PHE A 45 -4.57 -12.63 3.47
CA PHE A 45 -5.89 -12.02 3.25
C PHE A 45 -6.63 -11.82 4.57
N SER A 46 -6.69 -12.84 5.42
CA SER A 46 -7.39 -12.79 6.71
C SER A 46 -6.79 -11.73 7.63
N LEU A 47 -5.45 -11.65 7.72
CA LEU A 47 -4.78 -10.63 8.51
C LEU A 47 -5.05 -9.22 7.96
N GLY A 48 -5.04 -9.06 6.63
CA GLY A 48 -5.37 -7.80 5.97
C GLY A 48 -6.81 -7.34 6.29
N ARG A 49 -7.77 -8.27 6.31
CA ARG A 49 -9.16 -7.98 6.70
C ARG A 49 -9.27 -7.64 8.18
N TYR A 50 -8.58 -8.37 9.04
CA TYR A 50 -8.48 -8.03 10.46
C TYR A 50 -7.99 -6.58 10.66
N CYS A 51 -6.89 -6.21 10.02
CA CYS A 51 -6.38 -4.84 10.11
C CYS A 51 -7.39 -3.81 9.60
N ALA A 52 -8.09 -4.11 8.53
CA ALA A 52 -9.10 -3.22 7.96
C ALA A 52 -10.32 -3.05 8.87
N HIS A 53 -10.83 -4.12 9.48
CA HIS A 53 -11.92 -4.04 10.46
C HIS A 53 -11.50 -3.26 11.71
N ARG A 54 -10.25 -3.47 12.18
CA ARG A 54 -9.68 -2.69 13.29
C ARG A 54 -9.57 -1.21 12.95
N ALA A 55 -9.19 -0.87 11.74
CA ALA A 55 -9.16 0.51 11.29
C ALA A 55 -10.57 1.11 11.14
N LEU A 56 -11.54 0.33 10.65
CA LEU A 56 -12.95 0.74 10.49
C LEU A 56 -13.67 0.96 11.81
N SER A 57 -13.22 0.35 12.93
CA SER A 57 -13.86 0.50 14.24
C SER A 57 -13.92 1.95 14.71
N LYS A 58 -12.98 2.81 14.27
CA LYS A 58 -13.04 4.26 14.54
C LYS A 58 -14.30 4.93 13.98
N PHE A 59 -14.90 4.34 12.96
CA PHE A 59 -16.06 4.86 12.24
C PHE A 59 -17.32 4.02 12.50
N GLU A 60 -17.27 3.08 13.47
CA GLU A 60 -18.39 2.17 13.80
C GLU A 60 -18.83 1.31 12.61
N LEU A 61 -17.88 0.91 11.76
CA LEU A 61 -18.10 0.13 10.53
C LEU A 61 -17.35 -1.21 10.53
N GLU A 62 -16.86 -1.67 11.67
CA GLU A 62 -16.09 -2.91 11.81
C GLU A 62 -16.86 -4.19 11.46
N SER A 63 -18.19 -4.14 11.45
CA SER A 63 -19.03 -5.28 11.11
C SER A 63 -19.39 -5.38 9.61
N VAL A 64 -18.98 -4.39 8.80
CA VAL A 64 -19.29 -4.38 7.36
C VAL A 64 -18.26 -5.20 6.59
N PRO A 65 -18.64 -6.21 5.79
CA PRO A 65 -17.69 -7.01 5.05
C PRO A 65 -16.94 -6.19 4.01
N ILE A 66 -15.64 -6.47 3.89
CA ILE A 66 -14.78 -5.85 2.89
C ILE A 66 -14.50 -6.90 1.82
N LEU A 67 -15.31 -6.92 0.80
CA LEU A 67 -15.19 -7.87 -0.30
C LEU A 67 -14.02 -7.47 -1.22
N ARG A 68 -13.79 -8.28 -2.24
CA ARG A 68 -12.73 -8.07 -3.21
C ARG A 68 -13.30 -8.08 -4.61
N ASN A 69 -12.90 -7.12 -5.43
CA ASN A 69 -13.14 -7.19 -6.86
C ASN A 69 -12.38 -8.40 -7.44
N ILE A 70 -13.07 -9.21 -8.24
CA ILE A 70 -12.48 -10.44 -8.82
C ILE A 70 -11.41 -10.10 -9.86
N GLU A 71 -11.63 -9.07 -10.65
CA GLU A 71 -10.74 -8.67 -11.75
C GLU A 71 -9.57 -7.81 -11.27
N SER A 72 -9.88 -6.66 -10.65
CA SER A 72 -8.87 -5.68 -10.21
C SER A 72 -8.21 -6.03 -8.88
N ARG A 73 -8.82 -6.94 -8.10
CA ARG A 73 -8.40 -7.35 -6.76
C ARG A 73 -8.47 -6.25 -5.68
N GLU A 74 -8.98 -5.09 -6.02
CA GLU A 74 -9.18 -4.01 -5.06
C GLU A 74 -10.23 -4.37 -3.99
N PRO A 75 -10.10 -3.87 -2.75
CA PRO A 75 -11.13 -4.04 -1.72
C PRO A 75 -12.34 -3.15 -2.01
N TYR A 76 -13.54 -3.70 -1.81
CA TYR A 76 -14.78 -2.93 -1.83
C TYR A 76 -15.03 -2.33 -0.45
N TRP A 77 -14.78 -1.05 -0.34
CA TRP A 77 -15.06 -0.29 0.88
C TRP A 77 -16.52 0.17 0.96
N PRO A 78 -17.06 0.40 2.18
CA PRO A 78 -18.31 1.13 2.33
C PRO A 78 -18.28 2.47 1.58
N LYS A 79 -19.41 2.93 1.05
CA LYS A 79 -19.48 4.13 0.21
C LYS A 79 -18.90 5.40 0.85
N SER A 80 -18.98 5.50 2.19
CA SER A 80 -18.43 6.62 2.98
C SER A 80 -16.94 6.51 3.26
N ILE A 81 -16.27 5.43 2.85
CA ILE A 81 -14.88 5.12 3.20
C ILE A 81 -13.99 5.14 1.95
N ARG A 82 -12.78 5.64 2.15
CA ARG A 82 -11.59 5.36 1.33
C ARG A 82 -10.62 4.57 2.17
N GLY A 83 -9.96 3.61 1.57
CA GLY A 83 -9.00 2.79 2.30
C GLY A 83 -8.01 2.06 1.41
N SER A 84 -6.96 1.57 2.05
CA SER A 84 -5.94 0.75 1.41
C SER A 84 -5.49 -0.33 2.39
N ILE A 85 -5.19 -1.51 1.85
CA ILE A 85 -4.69 -2.67 2.60
C ILE A 85 -3.38 -3.10 1.96
N THR A 86 -2.42 -3.49 2.79
CA THR A 86 -1.15 -4.05 2.35
C THR A 86 -0.71 -5.18 3.28
N HIS A 87 0.17 -6.05 2.79
CA HIS A 87 0.77 -7.13 3.58
C HIS A 87 2.15 -7.50 3.05
N SER A 88 3.07 -7.82 3.95
CA SER A 88 4.42 -8.30 3.62
C SER A 88 5.00 -9.09 4.80
N GLU A 89 5.62 -10.26 4.53
CA GLU A 89 6.39 -11.05 5.50
C GLU A 89 5.65 -11.30 6.84
N GLY A 90 4.38 -11.67 6.76
CA GLY A 90 3.55 -11.95 7.94
C GLY A 90 2.97 -10.72 8.64
N PHE A 91 3.26 -9.53 8.17
CA PHE A 91 2.60 -8.29 8.59
C PHE A 91 1.48 -7.93 7.64
N ALA A 92 0.45 -7.28 8.16
CA ALA A 92 -0.52 -6.55 7.35
C ALA A 92 -0.82 -5.19 7.98
N ALA A 93 -1.24 -4.26 7.14
CA ALA A 93 -1.69 -2.95 7.56
C ALA A 93 -2.89 -2.50 6.75
N ALA A 94 -3.72 -1.67 7.37
CA ALA A 94 -4.82 -0.98 6.71
C ALA A 94 -4.89 0.48 7.17
N ALA A 95 -5.21 1.36 6.23
CA ALA A 95 -5.52 2.76 6.49
C ALA A 95 -6.88 3.09 5.87
N VAL A 96 -7.75 3.76 6.64
CA VAL A 96 -9.09 4.14 6.19
C VAL A 96 -9.44 5.55 6.65
N GLY A 97 -10.24 6.26 5.86
CA GLY A 97 -10.74 7.59 6.15
C GLY A 97 -12.11 7.83 5.50
N LEU A 98 -12.84 8.84 5.97
CA LEU A 98 -14.11 9.19 5.38
C LEU A 98 -13.93 9.88 4.02
N THR A 99 -14.79 9.59 3.06
CA THR A 99 -14.75 10.18 1.71
C THR A 99 -14.92 11.71 1.68
N LYS A 100 -15.46 12.30 2.74
CA LYS A 100 -15.56 13.75 2.91
C LYS A 100 -14.24 14.39 3.33
N ASP A 101 -13.32 13.62 3.94
CA ASP A 101 -12.06 14.11 4.51
C ASP A 101 -10.86 13.76 3.64
N VAL A 102 -10.97 12.67 2.83
CA VAL A 102 -9.88 12.20 1.96
C VAL A 102 -10.39 11.82 0.58
N TYR A 103 -9.61 12.13 -0.43
CA TYR A 103 -9.91 11.79 -1.82
C TYR A 103 -9.50 10.37 -2.17
N GLY A 104 -8.34 9.94 -1.70
CA GLY A 104 -7.79 8.60 -1.86
C GLY A 104 -6.77 8.27 -0.78
N ILE A 105 -6.56 6.99 -0.52
CA ILE A 105 -5.54 6.49 0.40
C ILE A 105 -4.80 5.33 -0.28
N GLY A 106 -3.48 5.40 -0.25
CA GLY A 106 -2.63 4.31 -0.70
C GLY A 106 -1.53 4.06 0.32
N ILE A 107 -1.38 2.81 0.74
CA ILE A 107 -0.29 2.35 1.59
C ILE A 107 0.35 1.10 0.99
N ASP A 108 1.63 0.96 1.23
CA ASP A 108 2.34 -0.26 0.92
C ASP A 108 3.33 -0.62 2.02
N LEU A 109 3.47 -1.92 2.26
CA LEU A 109 4.35 -2.47 3.29
C LEU A 109 5.35 -3.40 2.62
N GLU A 110 6.64 -3.17 2.82
CA GLU A 110 7.71 -3.99 2.28
C GLU A 110 8.72 -4.38 3.35
N SER A 111 9.31 -5.56 3.21
CA SER A 111 10.45 -5.96 4.04
C SER A 111 11.75 -5.58 3.36
N LEU A 112 12.61 -4.84 4.06
CA LEU A 112 13.94 -4.46 3.57
C LEU A 112 14.93 -5.65 3.60
N SER A 113 14.72 -6.63 4.48
CA SER A 113 15.57 -7.82 4.59
C SER A 113 15.29 -8.87 3.50
N ARG A 114 14.13 -8.80 2.84
CA ARG A 114 13.82 -9.71 1.73
C ARG A 114 14.76 -9.47 0.56
N VAL A 115 15.48 -10.50 0.12
CA VAL A 115 16.32 -10.42 -1.08
C VAL A 115 15.43 -10.27 -2.32
N VAL A 116 15.66 -9.23 -3.08
CA VAL A 116 15.01 -8.98 -4.36
C VAL A 116 16.06 -8.93 -5.45
N ASP A 117 15.76 -9.55 -6.58
CA ASP A 117 16.62 -9.42 -7.76
C ASP A 117 16.70 -7.93 -8.16
N PHE A 118 17.90 -7.37 -8.08
CA PHE A 118 18.13 -5.98 -8.47
C PHE A 118 17.75 -5.69 -9.94
N ASN A 119 17.62 -6.72 -10.77
CA ASN A 119 17.20 -6.55 -12.16
C ASN A 119 15.75 -6.09 -12.31
N ILE A 120 14.90 -6.23 -11.28
CA ILE A 120 13.53 -5.68 -11.33
C ILE A 120 13.50 -4.16 -11.56
N ARG A 121 14.58 -3.44 -11.24
CA ARG A 121 14.70 -2.00 -11.50
C ARG A 121 14.40 -1.63 -12.96
N ARG A 122 14.63 -2.55 -13.90
CA ARG A 122 14.36 -2.34 -15.34
C ARG A 122 12.86 -2.22 -15.64
N HIS A 123 12.01 -2.81 -14.78
CA HIS A 123 10.55 -2.79 -14.93
C HIS A 123 9.89 -1.77 -14.01
N VAL A 124 10.51 -1.51 -12.86
CA VAL A 124 9.98 -0.63 -11.81
C VAL A 124 10.40 0.82 -12.03
N CYS A 125 11.67 1.05 -12.39
CA CYS A 125 12.26 2.37 -12.37
C CYS A 125 12.21 3.05 -13.76
N VAL A 126 12.01 4.37 -13.77
CA VAL A 126 12.28 5.24 -14.91
C VAL A 126 13.79 5.44 -15.07
N ASP A 127 14.25 6.02 -16.18
CA ASP A 127 15.67 6.16 -16.49
C ASP A 127 16.44 6.88 -15.40
N LYS A 128 15.95 8.03 -14.93
CA LYS A 128 16.60 8.82 -13.87
C LYS A 128 16.73 8.06 -12.55
N GLU A 129 15.71 7.27 -12.18
CA GLU A 129 15.75 6.43 -10.98
C GLU A 129 16.80 5.31 -11.15
N ARG A 130 16.95 4.72 -12.35
CA ARG A 130 17.98 3.72 -12.63
C ARG A 130 19.37 4.30 -12.53
N GLU A 131 19.60 5.45 -13.15
CA GLU A 131 20.89 6.17 -13.08
C GLU A 131 21.26 6.51 -11.62
N PHE A 132 20.29 6.97 -10.84
CA PHE A 132 20.47 7.22 -9.42
C PHE A 132 20.87 5.95 -8.66
N LEU A 133 20.14 4.85 -8.83
CA LEU A 133 20.44 3.57 -8.16
C LEU A 133 21.81 3.01 -8.56
N GLU A 134 22.20 3.14 -9.82
CA GLU A 134 23.50 2.68 -10.34
C GLU A 134 24.68 3.51 -9.83
N SER A 135 24.44 4.73 -9.36
CA SER A 135 25.46 5.59 -8.73
C SER A 135 25.76 5.23 -7.27
N LEU A 136 24.94 4.36 -6.66
CA LEU A 136 25.01 4.04 -5.23
C LEU A 136 25.72 2.70 -4.97
N PRO A 137 26.30 2.52 -3.78
CA PRO A 137 26.72 1.20 -3.30
C PRO A 137 25.53 0.21 -3.31
N THR A 138 25.80 -1.06 -3.60
CA THR A 138 24.77 -2.11 -3.81
C THR A 138 23.71 -2.19 -2.69
N GLU A 139 24.13 -2.10 -1.43
CA GLU A 139 23.22 -2.17 -0.30
C GLU A 139 22.26 -0.97 -0.28
N GLN A 140 22.78 0.23 -0.48
CA GLN A 140 21.97 1.45 -0.56
C GLN A 140 21.05 1.40 -1.79
N ALA A 141 21.56 0.99 -2.95
CA ALA A 141 20.75 0.84 -4.16
C ALA A 141 19.57 -0.09 -3.96
N ASN A 142 19.76 -1.24 -3.29
CA ASN A 142 18.68 -2.17 -2.95
C ASN A 142 17.65 -1.54 -2.01
N ARG A 143 18.09 -0.80 -1.00
CA ARG A 143 17.19 -0.08 -0.08
C ARG A 143 16.36 0.96 -0.82
N TYR A 144 16.97 1.80 -1.63
CA TYR A 144 16.25 2.81 -2.41
C TYR A 144 15.31 2.20 -3.45
N LEU A 145 15.70 1.10 -4.09
CA LEU A 145 14.82 0.37 -5.00
C LEU A 145 13.53 -0.09 -4.30
N ARG A 146 13.63 -0.50 -3.02
CA ARG A 146 12.44 -0.88 -2.21
C ARG A 146 11.55 0.31 -1.91
N ILE A 147 12.14 1.45 -1.56
CA ILE A 147 11.38 2.68 -1.30
C ILE A 147 10.66 3.12 -2.59
N ILE A 148 11.35 3.10 -3.74
CA ILE A 148 10.74 3.42 -5.03
C ILE A 148 9.59 2.46 -5.37
N PHE A 149 9.80 1.16 -5.19
CA PHE A 149 8.78 0.15 -5.45
C PHE A 149 7.54 0.37 -4.59
N SER A 150 7.72 0.47 -3.27
CA SER A 150 6.64 0.67 -2.31
C SER A 150 5.90 1.98 -2.52
N ALA A 151 6.62 3.07 -2.84
CA ALA A 151 6.00 4.35 -3.19
C ALA A 151 5.08 4.23 -4.42
N LYS A 152 5.55 3.55 -5.48
CA LYS A 152 4.75 3.34 -6.71
C LYS A 152 3.53 2.46 -6.48
N GLU A 153 3.66 1.39 -5.67
CA GLU A 153 2.52 0.56 -5.23
C GLU A 153 1.50 1.38 -4.43
N SER A 154 1.96 2.24 -3.52
CA SER A 154 1.09 3.13 -2.75
C SER A 154 0.35 4.11 -3.66
N ILE A 155 1.04 4.70 -4.65
CA ILE A 155 0.43 5.60 -5.64
C ILE A 155 -0.65 4.85 -6.43
N PHE A 156 -0.35 3.65 -6.93
CA PHE A 156 -1.33 2.84 -7.63
C PHE A 156 -2.57 2.54 -6.77
N LYS A 157 -2.36 2.09 -5.53
CA LYS A 157 -3.45 1.80 -4.57
C LYS A 157 -4.27 3.04 -4.21
N CYS A 158 -3.67 4.24 -4.25
CA CYS A 158 -4.36 5.50 -4.01
C CYS A 158 -5.25 5.91 -5.20
N PHE A 159 -4.70 5.87 -6.41
CA PHE A 159 -5.35 6.44 -7.59
C PHE A 159 -6.27 5.47 -8.33
N PHE A 160 -5.90 4.20 -8.42
CA PHE A 160 -6.66 3.23 -9.20
C PHE A 160 -8.13 3.10 -8.77
N PRO A 161 -8.47 2.97 -7.47
CA PRO A 161 -9.85 2.78 -7.02
C PRO A 161 -10.79 3.94 -7.39
N ILE A 162 -10.24 5.14 -7.58
CA ILE A 162 -11.02 6.35 -7.84
C ILE A 162 -11.02 6.79 -9.31
N SER A 163 -9.96 6.45 -10.07
CA SER A 163 -9.82 6.84 -11.48
C SER A 163 -10.09 5.71 -12.47
N GLN A 164 -9.99 4.46 -12.00
CA GLN A 164 -9.95 3.24 -12.83
C GLN A 164 -8.87 3.32 -13.93
N THR A 165 -7.87 4.19 -13.73
CA THR A 165 -6.73 4.33 -14.63
C THR A 165 -5.61 3.44 -14.14
N TYR A 166 -5.19 2.50 -14.97
CA TYR A 166 -4.06 1.64 -14.65
C TYR A 166 -2.76 2.41 -14.83
N LEU A 167 -2.05 2.65 -13.73
CA LEU A 167 -0.71 3.22 -13.71
C LEU A 167 0.31 2.09 -13.69
N TYR A 168 1.19 2.06 -14.68
CA TYR A 168 2.37 1.21 -14.66
C TYR A 168 3.45 1.85 -13.80
N PHE A 169 4.41 1.08 -13.32
CA PHE A 169 5.51 1.58 -12.51
C PHE A 169 6.27 2.76 -13.15
N GLN A 170 6.41 2.74 -14.48
CA GLN A 170 7.12 3.79 -15.21
C GLN A 170 6.26 5.03 -15.50
N ASP A 171 4.96 5.00 -15.15
CA ASP A 171 4.09 6.18 -15.24
C ASP A 171 4.29 7.15 -14.06
N ALA A 172 5.10 6.79 -13.05
CA ALA A 172 5.46 7.64 -11.92
C ALA A 172 6.98 7.71 -11.74
N GLU A 173 7.54 8.92 -11.67
CA GLU A 173 8.92 9.19 -11.27
C GLU A 173 8.93 9.53 -9.79
N ILE A 174 9.82 8.90 -8.99
CA ILE A 174 9.95 9.11 -7.54
C ILE A 174 11.25 9.85 -7.24
N ILE A 175 11.16 10.89 -6.42
CA ILE A 175 12.30 11.61 -5.86
C ILE A 175 12.24 11.46 -4.33
N ILE A 176 13.26 10.84 -3.74
CA ILE A 176 13.29 10.51 -2.31
C ILE A 176 14.01 11.62 -1.54
N ASP A 177 13.39 12.07 -0.47
CA ASP A 177 14.00 12.91 0.59
C ASP A 177 14.10 12.06 1.86
N GLU A 178 15.22 11.33 1.99
CA GLU A 178 15.45 10.46 3.14
C GLU A 178 15.53 11.22 4.46
N LYS A 179 16.04 12.46 4.45
CA LYS A 179 16.19 13.29 5.65
C LYS A 179 14.83 13.60 6.29
N ASN A 180 13.81 13.82 5.47
CA ASN A 180 12.46 14.12 5.94
C ASN A 180 11.53 12.90 5.91
N SER A 181 12.05 11.73 5.47
CA SER A 181 11.26 10.51 5.26
C SER A 181 10.05 10.74 4.34
N GLU A 182 10.28 11.51 3.29
CA GLU A 182 9.29 11.90 2.29
C GLU A 182 9.76 11.50 0.89
N PHE A 183 8.80 11.36 0.00
CA PHE A 183 9.09 11.27 -1.43
C PHE A 183 8.15 12.20 -2.21
N THR A 184 8.64 12.75 -3.28
CA THR A 184 7.83 13.45 -4.28
C THR A 184 7.64 12.53 -5.48
N PHE A 185 6.46 12.53 -6.08
CA PHE A 185 6.21 11.81 -7.31
C PHE A 185 5.67 12.72 -8.40
N LEU A 186 6.04 12.39 -9.64
CA LEU A 186 5.58 13.04 -10.86
C LEU A 186 4.90 12.00 -11.75
N LEU A 187 3.63 12.20 -12.11
CA LEU A 187 2.92 11.32 -13.03
C LEU A 187 3.14 11.76 -14.49
N SER A 188 3.66 10.86 -15.32
CA SER A 188 3.75 11.04 -16.78
C SER A 188 2.43 10.73 -17.49
N LYS A 189 1.43 10.22 -16.75
CA LYS A 189 0.12 9.83 -17.26
C LYS A 189 -0.99 10.43 -16.41
N ALA A 190 -2.00 10.98 -17.07
CA ALA A 190 -3.19 11.49 -16.40
C ALA A 190 -4.03 10.36 -15.80
N CYS A 191 -4.58 10.58 -14.60
CA CYS A 191 -5.61 9.74 -14.00
C CYS A 191 -6.97 10.35 -14.29
N THR A 192 -7.83 9.64 -15.00
CA THR A 192 -9.12 10.12 -15.52
C THR A 192 -9.96 10.77 -14.42
N GLY A 193 -10.31 12.04 -14.61
CA GLY A 193 -11.13 12.81 -13.69
C GLY A 193 -10.45 13.23 -12.38
N ILE A 194 -9.16 12.93 -12.19
CA ILE A 194 -8.42 13.17 -10.94
C ILE A 194 -7.23 14.09 -11.17
N THR A 195 -6.32 13.71 -12.10
CA THR A 195 -5.09 14.45 -12.36
C THR A 195 -4.86 14.65 -13.85
N SER A 196 -4.04 15.65 -14.20
CA SER A 196 -3.45 15.80 -15.53
C SER A 196 -2.09 15.10 -15.61
N GLU A 197 -1.58 14.95 -16.82
CA GLU A 197 -0.17 14.65 -17.05
C GLU A 197 0.70 15.73 -16.41
N GLY A 198 1.81 15.35 -15.80
CA GLY A 198 2.67 16.25 -15.05
C GLY A 198 2.18 16.54 -13.63
N PHE A 199 1.16 15.84 -13.13
CA PHE A 199 0.71 15.99 -11.75
C PHE A 199 1.82 15.59 -10.77
N GLN A 200 2.12 16.49 -9.84
CA GLN A 200 3.13 16.29 -8.80
C GLN A 200 2.51 16.36 -7.42
N HIS A 201 2.90 15.45 -6.55
CA HIS A 201 2.50 15.42 -5.15
C HIS A 201 3.57 14.71 -4.31
N SER A 202 3.38 14.64 -3.01
CA SER A 202 4.30 13.95 -2.10
C SER A 202 3.59 12.84 -1.31
N GLY A 203 4.41 11.90 -0.85
CA GLY A 203 4.05 10.89 0.13
C GLY A 203 5.11 10.78 1.21
N ARG A 204 4.85 9.96 2.20
CA ARG A 204 5.77 9.71 3.32
C ARG A 204 6.10 8.24 3.42
N PHE A 205 7.26 7.94 3.96
CA PHE A 205 7.63 6.59 4.31
C PHE A 205 8.19 6.53 5.73
N SER A 206 8.13 5.36 6.33
CA SER A 206 8.71 5.10 7.65
C SER A 206 9.38 3.75 7.63
N ILE A 207 10.54 3.64 8.25
CA ILE A 207 11.28 2.39 8.37
C ILE A 207 11.41 2.06 9.84
N LYS A 208 10.99 0.84 10.21
CA LYS A 208 11.10 0.33 11.57
C LYS A 208 11.34 -1.18 11.54
N ASP A 209 12.40 -1.64 12.21
CA ASP A 209 12.72 -3.07 12.35
C ASP A 209 12.68 -3.82 10.99
N ASP A 210 13.39 -3.29 9.97
CA ASP A 210 13.43 -3.80 8.59
C ASP A 210 12.10 -3.75 7.81
N LEU A 211 11.06 -3.18 8.35
CA LEU A 211 9.82 -2.93 7.64
C LEU A 211 9.78 -1.48 7.13
N LEU A 212 9.39 -1.33 5.89
CA LEU A 212 9.08 -0.09 5.20
C LEU A 212 7.56 0.04 5.03
N LEU A 213 6.99 1.16 5.47
CA LEU A 213 5.60 1.56 5.24
C LEU A 213 5.56 2.89 4.50
#